data_22c17a9d3a43cc10cfab63b952646264
#
_entry.id   22c17a9d3a43cc10cfab63b952646264
#
_cell.length_a   1.000
_cell.length_b   1.000
_cell.length_c   1.000
_cell.angle_alpha   90.00
_cell.angle_beta   90.00
_cell.angle_gamma   90.00
#
_symmetry.space_group_name_H-M   'P 1'
#
loop_
_entity.id
_entity.type
_entity.pdbx_description
1 polymer ?
#
loop_
_entity_poly.entity_id
_entity_poly.type
_entity_poly.pdbx_seq_one_letter_code
_entity_poly.pdbx_strand_id
1 'polypeptide(L)'
;MKNLLLLTFVFTRGLLFSQGGKVIDQLSLKSKILNSERKYAVYLPSDYDHSNREYPVLYLLHGAGDDHTGWVQFGEVKSIADNTNKEGLSTSMIIVMPDAQTGKKGYFNDIDNNWNYEDFFFQEFIPFIEKKYRIKSEKRYRAIAGLSMGGGGSFIYALRHPDMFSSACPLSGYMGKLSYKEFYESNEEKLKKYRREKVFNYYSNHNALSIVQNQTDENLKSVRWYIDCGDNDFLYEGNSLVHIALKKRGVPHEYRVRDGAHNWTYWRSALPEVLSFVSDRFHQK
;
A
#
# COMPACT_ATOMS: atom_id res chain seq x y z
N MET A 1 0.58 -75.99 -14.64
CA MET A 1 0.75 -74.68 -15.31
C MET A 1 0.13 -73.61 -14.41
N LYS A 2 0.94 -72.82 -13.71
CA LYS A 2 0.51 -71.77 -12.79
C LYS A 2 0.55 -70.42 -13.55
N ASN A 3 -0.63 -69.84 -13.82
CA ASN A 3 -0.71 -68.50 -14.42
C ASN A 3 -0.40 -67.44 -13.37
N LEU A 4 0.70 -66.72 -13.55
CA LEU A 4 1.10 -65.58 -12.72
C LEU A 4 0.45 -64.32 -13.33
N LEU A 5 -0.56 -63.78 -12.64
CA LEU A 5 -1.20 -62.52 -13.02
C LEU A 5 -0.32 -61.38 -12.53
N LEU A 6 0.32 -60.65 -13.47
CA LEU A 6 1.11 -59.47 -13.17
C LEU A 6 0.17 -58.26 -13.07
N LEU A 7 -0.11 -57.78 -11.86
CA LEU A 7 -0.86 -56.56 -11.63
C LEU A 7 0.10 -55.35 -11.81
N THR A 8 -0.01 -54.65 -12.95
CA THR A 8 0.71 -53.39 -13.18
C THR A 8 -0.03 -52.24 -12.49
N PHE A 9 0.50 -51.77 -11.38
CA PHE A 9 0.06 -50.51 -10.75
C PHE A 9 0.55 -49.33 -11.58
N VAL A 10 -0.35 -48.69 -12.33
CA VAL A 10 -0.09 -47.41 -13.00
C VAL A 10 -0.26 -46.32 -11.97
N PHE A 11 0.85 -45.85 -11.42
CA PHE A 11 0.88 -44.59 -10.65
C PHE A 11 0.66 -43.42 -11.59
N THR A 12 -0.56 -42.96 -11.75
CA THR A 12 -0.83 -41.61 -12.32
C THR A 12 -0.38 -40.58 -11.29
N ARG A 13 0.84 -40.04 -11.46
CA ARG A 13 1.21 -38.79 -10.82
C ARG A 13 0.31 -37.71 -11.40
N GLY A 14 -0.77 -37.41 -10.70
CA GLY A 14 -1.54 -36.19 -10.93
C GLY A 14 -0.58 -35.01 -10.74
N LEU A 15 -0.28 -34.31 -11.83
CA LEU A 15 0.33 -33.00 -11.76
C LEU A 15 -0.67 -32.10 -11.01
N LEU A 16 -0.48 -31.97 -9.70
CA LEU A 16 -1.10 -30.90 -8.93
C LEU A 16 -0.50 -29.58 -9.45
N PHE A 17 -1.12 -29.02 -10.48
CA PHE A 17 -0.90 -27.62 -10.79
C PHE A 17 -1.33 -26.86 -9.53
N SER A 18 -0.37 -26.34 -8.77
CA SER A 18 -0.64 -25.36 -7.74
C SER A 18 -1.43 -24.24 -8.41
N GLN A 19 -2.72 -24.17 -8.15
CA GLN A 19 -3.54 -23.06 -8.63
C GLN A 19 -2.97 -21.80 -7.99
N GLY A 20 -2.54 -20.84 -8.82
CA GLY A 20 -2.07 -19.54 -8.31
C GLY A 20 -3.17 -18.82 -7.52
N GLY A 21 -2.82 -17.73 -6.85
CA GLY A 21 -3.80 -16.89 -6.18
C GLY A 21 -4.86 -16.35 -7.14
N LYS A 22 -5.90 -15.74 -6.61
CA LYS A 22 -6.99 -15.16 -7.42
C LYS A 22 -7.15 -13.67 -7.14
N VAL A 23 -7.51 -12.91 -8.18
CA VAL A 23 -7.91 -11.52 -8.07
C VAL A 23 -9.42 -11.41 -8.27
N ILE A 24 -10.07 -10.59 -7.46
CA ILE A 24 -11.46 -10.20 -7.59
C ILE A 24 -11.48 -8.67 -7.60
N ASP A 25 -11.85 -8.06 -8.74
CA ASP A 25 -11.72 -6.62 -9.00
C ASP A 25 -13.06 -5.87 -9.18
N GLN A 26 -14.18 -6.58 -9.07
CA GLN A 26 -15.52 -6.01 -9.19
C GLN A 26 -16.24 -5.94 -7.83
N LEU A 27 -15.49 -5.56 -6.81
CA LEU A 27 -16.00 -5.47 -5.45
C LEU A 27 -16.32 -4.02 -5.09
N SER A 28 -17.30 -3.85 -4.21
CA SER A 28 -17.65 -2.53 -3.71
C SER A 28 -18.11 -2.54 -2.25
N LEU A 29 -18.08 -1.35 -1.67
CA LEU A 29 -18.55 -1.02 -0.34
C LEU A 29 -19.36 0.29 -0.40
N LYS A 30 -20.55 0.30 0.17
CA LYS A 30 -21.30 1.54 0.45
C LYS A 30 -20.68 2.27 1.62
N SER A 31 -20.13 3.46 1.39
CA SER A 31 -19.62 4.34 2.42
C SER A 31 -20.73 5.30 2.91
N LYS A 32 -20.87 5.40 4.21
CA LYS A 32 -21.71 6.43 4.85
C LYS A 32 -20.95 7.76 4.94
N ILE A 33 -19.66 7.72 5.24
CA ILE A 33 -18.79 8.89 5.35
C ILE A 33 -18.70 9.64 4.01
N LEU A 34 -18.51 8.90 2.91
CA LEU A 34 -18.40 9.49 1.56
C LEU A 34 -19.75 9.62 0.85
N ASN A 35 -20.82 9.08 1.42
CA ASN A 35 -22.15 9.00 0.82
C ASN A 35 -22.10 8.49 -0.64
N SER A 36 -21.29 7.47 -0.88
CA SER A 36 -21.06 6.90 -2.21
C SER A 36 -20.64 5.43 -2.14
N GLU A 37 -20.78 4.74 -3.24
CA GLU A 37 -20.20 3.41 -3.42
C GLU A 37 -18.72 3.53 -3.78
N ARG A 38 -17.85 2.80 -3.05
CA ARG A 38 -16.41 2.76 -3.29
C ARG A 38 -16.01 1.38 -3.75
N LYS A 39 -15.31 1.33 -4.89
CA LYS A 39 -14.82 0.08 -5.47
C LYS A 39 -13.51 -0.33 -4.80
N TYR A 40 -13.18 -1.60 -4.89
CA TYR A 40 -11.90 -2.15 -4.49
C TYR A 40 -11.63 -3.48 -5.20
N ALA A 41 -10.37 -3.84 -5.31
CA ALA A 41 -9.93 -5.17 -5.73
C ALA A 41 -9.22 -5.89 -4.60
N VAL A 42 -9.21 -7.21 -4.66
CA VAL A 42 -8.53 -8.08 -3.69
C VAL A 42 -7.78 -9.18 -4.43
N TYR A 43 -6.52 -9.39 -4.05
CA TYR A 43 -5.79 -10.61 -4.33
C TYR A 43 -5.88 -11.53 -3.11
N LEU A 44 -6.26 -12.78 -3.33
CA LEU A 44 -6.29 -13.85 -2.35
C LEU A 44 -5.23 -14.90 -2.71
N PRO A 45 -4.37 -15.33 -1.75
CA PRO A 45 -3.30 -16.28 -2.03
C PRO A 45 -3.83 -17.65 -2.43
N SER A 46 -2.99 -18.46 -3.07
CA SER A 46 -3.37 -19.74 -3.69
C SER A 46 -4.01 -20.75 -2.75
N ASP A 47 -3.66 -20.71 -1.47
CA ASP A 47 -4.20 -21.59 -0.44
C ASP A 47 -5.43 -21.03 0.28
N TYR A 48 -5.92 -19.84 -0.11
CA TYR A 48 -7.03 -19.19 0.60
C TYR A 48 -8.30 -20.05 0.64
N ASP A 49 -8.69 -20.68 -0.45
CA ASP A 49 -9.91 -21.48 -0.52
C ASP A 49 -9.75 -22.90 0.10
N HIS A 50 -8.52 -23.29 0.39
CA HIS A 50 -8.18 -24.64 0.91
C HIS A 50 -7.64 -24.62 2.35
N SER A 51 -7.63 -23.45 3.00
CA SER A 51 -7.13 -23.24 4.36
C SER A 51 -8.15 -22.46 5.18
N ASN A 52 -8.19 -22.71 6.49
CA ASN A 52 -8.97 -21.91 7.45
C ASN A 52 -8.11 -20.90 8.21
N ARG A 53 -6.83 -20.77 7.85
CA ARG A 53 -5.92 -19.83 8.53
C ARG A 53 -6.28 -18.37 8.23
N GLU A 54 -5.87 -17.49 9.11
CA GLU A 54 -5.88 -16.05 8.89
C GLU A 54 -4.56 -15.60 8.26
N TYR A 55 -4.62 -14.54 7.46
CA TYR A 55 -3.51 -14.01 6.66
C TYR A 55 -3.14 -12.60 7.10
N PRO A 56 -1.87 -12.20 6.99
CA PRO A 56 -1.52 -10.80 7.01
C PRO A 56 -2.11 -10.07 5.80
N VAL A 57 -2.20 -8.75 5.88
CA VAL A 57 -2.78 -7.91 4.83
C VAL A 57 -1.84 -6.79 4.42
N LEU A 58 -1.75 -6.57 3.11
CA LEU A 58 -1.15 -5.40 2.49
C LEU A 58 -2.25 -4.54 1.84
N TYR A 59 -2.41 -3.30 2.29
CA TYR A 59 -3.20 -2.30 1.58
C TYR A 59 -2.30 -1.63 0.54
N LEU A 60 -2.64 -1.79 -0.75
CA LEU A 60 -1.82 -1.38 -1.89
C LEU A 60 -2.52 -0.29 -2.70
N LEU A 61 -2.03 0.95 -2.56
CA LEU A 61 -2.66 2.16 -3.05
C LEU A 61 -2.22 2.50 -4.47
N HIS A 62 -3.16 2.91 -5.34
CA HIS A 62 -2.90 3.31 -6.72
C HIS A 62 -2.45 4.78 -6.85
N GLY A 63 -1.97 5.19 -8.02
CA GLY A 63 -1.56 6.56 -8.35
C GLY A 63 -2.69 7.47 -8.82
N ALA A 64 -2.36 8.75 -9.05
CA ALA A 64 -3.31 9.70 -9.63
C ALA A 64 -3.69 9.30 -11.06
N GLY A 65 -4.97 9.46 -11.41
CA GLY A 65 -5.49 9.10 -12.73
C GLY A 65 -5.81 7.62 -12.91
N ASP A 66 -5.59 6.80 -11.87
CA ASP A 66 -5.85 5.37 -11.84
C ASP A 66 -6.96 5.02 -10.83
N ASP A 67 -7.29 3.75 -10.68
CA ASP A 67 -8.30 3.24 -9.77
C ASP A 67 -7.85 1.91 -9.10
N HIS A 68 -8.77 1.23 -8.45
CA HIS A 68 -8.55 -0.06 -7.78
C HIS A 68 -8.05 -1.17 -8.70
N THR A 69 -8.14 -1.03 -10.03
CA THR A 69 -7.71 -2.03 -11.02
C THR A 69 -6.30 -1.81 -11.54
N GLY A 70 -5.68 -0.65 -11.29
CA GLY A 70 -4.38 -0.32 -11.84
C GLY A 70 -3.28 -1.32 -11.50
N TRP A 71 -3.18 -1.74 -10.25
CA TRP A 71 -2.25 -2.78 -9.83
C TRP A 71 -2.57 -4.16 -10.45
N VAL A 72 -3.83 -4.40 -10.80
CA VAL A 72 -4.26 -5.63 -11.48
C VAL A 72 -3.88 -5.59 -12.95
N GLN A 73 -4.23 -4.49 -13.66
CA GLN A 73 -4.10 -4.38 -15.11
C GLN A 73 -2.68 -4.04 -15.55
N PHE A 74 -2.02 -3.11 -14.84
CA PHE A 74 -0.71 -2.59 -15.21
C PHE A 74 0.39 -3.04 -14.25
N GLY A 75 0.05 -3.31 -13.00
CA GLY A 75 0.99 -3.67 -11.93
C GLY A 75 1.30 -5.15 -11.82
N GLU A 76 0.58 -6.01 -12.54
CA GLU A 76 0.77 -7.47 -12.55
C GLU A 76 0.76 -8.10 -11.14
N VAL A 77 -0.01 -7.51 -10.21
CA VAL A 77 0.01 -7.85 -8.78
C VAL A 77 -0.15 -9.35 -8.53
N LYS A 78 -1.01 -10.02 -9.32
CA LYS A 78 -1.26 -11.47 -9.17
C LYS A 78 -0.02 -12.30 -9.46
N SER A 79 0.57 -12.12 -10.64
CA SER A 79 1.74 -12.89 -11.06
C SER A 79 2.95 -12.63 -10.17
N ILE A 80 3.15 -11.38 -9.76
CA ILE A 80 4.24 -11.01 -8.85
C ILE A 80 4.03 -11.63 -7.46
N ALA A 81 2.83 -11.55 -6.89
CA ALA A 81 2.55 -12.15 -5.58
C ALA A 81 2.66 -13.69 -5.61
N ASP A 82 2.16 -14.33 -6.66
CA ASP A 82 2.26 -15.78 -6.83
C ASP A 82 3.74 -16.22 -6.94
N ASN A 83 4.54 -15.51 -7.76
CA ASN A 83 5.94 -15.85 -7.99
C ASN A 83 6.79 -15.62 -6.73
N THR A 84 6.68 -14.47 -6.06
CA THR A 84 7.45 -14.20 -4.84
C THR A 84 7.11 -15.17 -3.72
N ASN A 85 5.84 -15.58 -3.62
CA ASN A 85 5.43 -16.60 -2.65
C ASN A 85 6.00 -17.98 -3.00
N LYS A 86 5.93 -18.40 -4.26
CA LYS A 86 6.48 -19.67 -4.75
C LYS A 86 8.00 -19.77 -4.56
N GLU A 87 8.70 -18.65 -4.74
CA GLU A 87 10.15 -18.54 -4.55
C GLU A 87 10.56 -18.44 -3.07
N GLY A 88 9.60 -18.33 -2.15
CA GLY A 88 9.85 -18.19 -0.71
C GLY A 88 10.34 -16.80 -0.32
N LEU A 89 10.24 -15.81 -1.20
CA LEU A 89 10.63 -14.42 -0.96
C LEU A 89 9.56 -13.63 -0.19
N SER A 90 8.31 -14.06 -0.26
CA SER A 90 7.20 -13.47 0.48
C SER A 90 6.32 -14.51 1.15
N THR A 91 5.63 -14.13 2.22
CA THR A 91 4.58 -14.96 2.82
C THR A 91 3.26 -14.81 2.07
N SER A 92 2.42 -15.83 2.13
CA SER A 92 1.03 -15.72 1.66
C SER A 92 0.32 -14.62 2.43
N MET A 93 -0.19 -13.62 1.72
CA MET A 93 -0.91 -12.48 2.29
C MET A 93 -2.10 -12.10 1.41
N ILE A 94 -3.08 -11.44 1.98
CA ILE A 94 -4.16 -10.78 1.25
C ILE A 94 -3.66 -9.41 0.81
N ILE A 95 -3.87 -9.04 -0.47
CA ILE A 95 -3.54 -7.68 -0.96
C ILE A 95 -4.85 -6.99 -1.32
N VAL A 96 -5.09 -5.83 -0.74
CA VAL A 96 -6.33 -5.05 -0.91
C VAL A 96 -6.02 -3.74 -1.59
N MET A 97 -6.68 -3.47 -2.70
CA MET A 97 -6.47 -2.31 -3.56
C MET A 97 -7.75 -1.44 -3.58
N PRO A 98 -7.83 -0.41 -2.71
CA PRO A 98 -8.99 0.48 -2.69
C PRO A 98 -8.97 1.48 -3.83
N ASP A 99 -10.14 1.96 -4.24
CA ASP A 99 -10.31 3.03 -5.21
C ASP A 99 -10.39 4.40 -4.51
N ALA A 100 -9.43 5.26 -4.77
CA ALA A 100 -9.45 6.67 -4.40
C ALA A 100 -9.64 7.60 -5.60
N GLN A 101 -9.84 7.05 -6.81
CA GLN A 101 -10.09 7.83 -8.01
C GLN A 101 -11.51 8.37 -8.00
N THR A 102 -11.66 9.63 -7.80
CA THR A 102 -12.95 10.28 -7.61
C THR A 102 -13.08 11.59 -8.39
N GLY A 103 -12.03 11.97 -9.11
CA GLY A 103 -11.91 13.34 -9.64
C GLY A 103 -11.74 14.40 -8.52
N LYS A 104 -11.54 13.95 -7.26
CA LYS A 104 -11.39 14.78 -6.06
C LYS A 104 -9.96 14.77 -5.52
N LYS A 105 -9.75 14.52 -4.25
CA LYS A 105 -8.48 14.78 -3.55
C LYS A 105 -7.71 13.54 -3.13
N GLY A 106 -8.05 12.39 -3.71
CA GLY A 106 -7.37 11.14 -3.43
C GLY A 106 -7.58 10.65 -1.99
N TYR A 107 -6.51 10.28 -1.31
CA TYR A 107 -6.52 9.54 -0.06
C TYR A 107 -6.78 10.36 1.21
N PHE A 108 -6.84 11.69 1.16
CA PHE A 108 -6.95 12.51 2.37
C PHE A 108 -8.34 13.15 2.52
N ASN A 109 -8.65 13.54 3.75
CA ASN A 109 -9.76 14.43 4.02
C ASN A 109 -9.44 15.80 3.42
N ASP A 110 -10.41 16.46 2.84
CA ASP A 110 -10.19 17.80 2.32
C ASP A 110 -10.33 18.89 3.41
N ILE A 111 -9.83 20.07 3.11
CA ILE A 111 -9.80 21.18 4.06
C ILE A 111 -11.20 21.64 4.50
N ASP A 112 -12.23 21.35 3.69
CA ASP A 112 -13.63 21.67 3.96
C ASP A 112 -14.43 20.52 4.58
N ASN A 113 -13.82 19.35 4.73
CA ASN A 113 -14.49 18.11 5.12
C ASN A 113 -15.64 17.70 4.17
N ASN A 114 -15.59 18.15 2.92
CA ASN A 114 -16.56 17.74 1.90
C ASN A 114 -16.19 16.39 1.25
N TRP A 115 -14.97 15.96 1.48
CA TRP A 115 -14.43 14.69 1.06
C TRP A 115 -13.53 14.13 2.16
N ASN A 116 -14.01 13.12 2.88
CA ASN A 116 -13.35 12.58 4.07
C ASN A 116 -12.83 11.16 3.79
N TYR A 117 -11.94 11.02 2.79
CA TYR A 117 -11.47 9.70 2.37
C TYR A 117 -10.61 9.01 3.43
N GLU A 118 -9.79 9.74 4.17
CA GLU A 118 -8.99 9.16 5.25
C GLU A 118 -9.89 8.60 6.35
N ASP A 119 -10.93 9.34 6.76
CA ASP A 119 -11.92 8.84 7.73
C ASP A 119 -12.63 7.58 7.20
N PHE A 120 -13.05 7.60 5.94
CA PHE A 120 -13.61 6.41 5.29
C PHE A 120 -12.64 5.22 5.35
N PHE A 121 -11.37 5.43 5.02
CA PHE A 121 -10.37 4.36 4.96
C PHE A 121 -10.17 3.71 6.32
N PHE A 122 -10.04 4.50 7.40
CA PHE A 122 -9.77 3.97 8.74
C PHE A 122 -11.04 3.53 9.48
N GLN A 123 -12.16 4.23 9.33
CA GLN A 123 -13.36 3.98 10.12
C GLN A 123 -14.36 3.04 9.46
N GLU A 124 -14.33 2.90 8.11
CA GLU A 124 -15.26 2.03 7.38
C GLU A 124 -14.52 0.96 6.59
N PHE A 125 -13.51 1.31 5.77
CA PHE A 125 -12.91 0.40 4.80
C PHE A 125 -12.09 -0.70 5.48
N ILE A 126 -11.11 -0.36 6.32
CA ILE A 126 -10.29 -1.35 7.05
C ILE A 126 -11.17 -2.29 7.88
N PRO A 127 -12.09 -1.81 8.74
CA PRO A 127 -12.97 -2.69 9.52
C PRO A 127 -13.84 -3.60 8.67
N PHE A 128 -14.35 -3.10 7.54
CA PHE A 128 -15.13 -3.91 6.61
C PHE A 128 -14.29 -5.03 5.98
N ILE A 129 -13.09 -4.72 5.50
CA ILE A 129 -12.18 -5.69 4.88
C ILE A 129 -11.78 -6.75 5.88
N GLU A 130 -11.38 -6.38 7.09
CA GLU A 130 -10.93 -7.31 8.13
C GLU A 130 -12.05 -8.20 8.67
N LYS A 131 -13.29 -7.74 8.62
CA LYS A 131 -14.46 -8.56 8.92
C LYS A 131 -14.83 -9.53 7.79
N LYS A 132 -14.61 -9.11 6.53
CA LYS A 132 -15.03 -9.87 5.35
C LYS A 132 -14.07 -11.00 4.99
N TYR A 133 -12.79 -10.80 5.21
CA TYR A 133 -11.74 -11.76 4.86
C TYR A 133 -11.04 -12.29 6.12
N ARG A 134 -10.42 -13.46 6.00
CA ARG A 134 -9.64 -14.06 7.10
C ARG A 134 -8.30 -13.33 7.28
N ILE A 135 -8.35 -12.20 7.93
CA ILE A 135 -7.21 -11.30 8.17
C ILE A 135 -6.85 -11.28 9.65
N LYS A 136 -5.55 -11.33 9.94
CA LYS A 136 -5.00 -11.01 11.25
C LYS A 136 -5.03 -9.51 11.46
N SER A 137 -5.97 -9.02 12.29
CA SER A 137 -6.28 -7.58 12.45
C SER A 137 -5.29 -6.81 13.32
N GLU A 138 -4.18 -7.40 13.76
CA GLU A 138 -3.19 -6.75 14.61
C GLU A 138 -2.23 -5.88 13.77
N LYS A 139 -1.74 -4.78 14.34
CA LYS A 139 -0.73 -3.90 13.71
C LYS A 139 0.40 -4.69 13.04
N ARG A 140 0.91 -5.71 13.71
CA ARG A 140 2.02 -6.55 13.24
C ARG A 140 1.77 -7.14 11.85
N TYR A 141 0.54 -7.52 11.55
CA TYR A 141 0.14 -8.21 10.33
C TYR A 141 -0.50 -7.28 9.29
N ARG A 142 -0.48 -5.97 9.52
CA ARG A 142 -0.99 -4.97 8.62
C ARG A 142 0.13 -4.11 8.06
N ALA A 143 0.24 -4.06 6.73
CA ALA A 143 1.18 -3.19 6.02
C ALA A 143 0.45 -2.32 5.00
N ILE A 144 1.09 -1.25 4.59
CA ILE A 144 0.58 -0.35 3.57
C ILE A 144 1.68 0.01 2.59
N ALA A 145 1.34 0.03 1.30
CA ALA A 145 2.23 0.45 0.21
C ALA A 145 1.44 1.20 -0.85
N GLY A 146 2.12 1.81 -1.79
CA GLY A 146 1.47 2.44 -2.92
C GLY A 146 2.44 3.18 -3.81
N LEU A 147 1.98 3.57 -4.98
CA LEU A 147 2.77 4.32 -5.95
C LEU A 147 2.30 5.77 -6.08
N SER A 148 3.22 6.70 -6.35
CA SER A 148 2.89 8.10 -6.67
C SER A 148 1.98 8.77 -5.62
N MET A 149 0.76 9.16 -5.97
CA MET A 149 -0.27 9.64 -5.03
C MET A 149 -0.51 8.62 -3.90
N GLY A 150 -0.61 7.33 -4.22
CA GLY A 150 -0.74 6.25 -3.23
C GLY A 150 0.54 6.00 -2.44
N GLY A 151 1.71 6.29 -3.01
CA GLY A 151 2.97 6.29 -2.28
C GLY A 151 2.98 7.34 -1.18
N GLY A 152 2.61 8.58 -1.50
CA GLY A 152 2.42 9.64 -0.50
C GLY A 152 1.33 9.30 0.50
N GLY A 153 0.21 8.75 0.02
CA GLY A 153 -0.89 8.29 0.88
C GLY A 153 -0.46 7.24 1.89
N SER A 154 0.25 6.19 1.44
CA SER A 154 0.73 5.12 2.30
C SER A 154 1.72 5.62 3.36
N PHE A 155 2.62 6.53 2.98
CA PHE A 155 3.60 7.10 3.88
C PHE A 155 2.96 8.01 4.94
N ILE A 156 2.10 8.94 4.53
CA ILE A 156 1.43 9.88 5.44
C ILE A 156 0.43 9.15 6.35
N TYR A 157 -0.28 8.14 5.85
CA TYR A 157 -1.15 7.32 6.70
C TYR A 157 -0.37 6.64 7.83
N ALA A 158 0.76 6.02 7.52
CA ALA A 158 1.57 5.37 8.53
C ALA A 158 2.24 6.36 9.49
N LEU A 159 2.57 7.58 9.05
CA LEU A 159 3.06 8.64 9.92
C LEU A 159 2.00 9.17 10.89
N ARG A 160 0.74 9.27 10.44
CA ARG A 160 -0.37 9.82 11.23
C ARG A 160 -1.05 8.78 12.13
N HIS A 161 -1.00 7.51 11.72
CA HIS A 161 -1.58 6.37 12.41
C HIS A 161 -0.51 5.29 12.67
N PRO A 162 0.53 5.61 13.46
CA PRO A 162 1.68 4.72 13.66
C PRO A 162 1.32 3.43 14.41
N ASP A 163 0.15 3.38 15.06
CA ASP A 163 -0.44 2.22 15.71
C ASP A 163 -1.12 1.24 14.75
N MET A 164 -1.40 1.66 13.52
CA MET A 164 -2.17 0.88 12.54
C MET A 164 -1.31 -0.06 11.70
N PHE A 165 -0.10 0.35 11.29
CA PHE A 165 0.71 -0.39 10.34
C PHE A 165 2.07 -0.78 10.91
N SER A 166 2.49 -2.01 10.63
CA SER A 166 3.84 -2.47 10.96
C SER A 166 4.90 -1.99 9.98
N SER A 167 4.49 -1.77 8.73
CA SER A 167 5.38 -1.37 7.64
C SER A 167 4.67 -0.44 6.66
N ALA A 168 5.42 0.51 6.09
CA ALA A 168 4.96 1.40 5.03
C ALA A 168 5.99 1.47 3.90
N CYS A 169 5.53 1.28 2.65
CA CYS A 169 6.39 1.16 1.49
C CYS A 169 5.94 2.12 0.37
N PRO A 170 6.26 3.42 0.44
CA PRO A 170 6.01 4.35 -0.66
C PRO A 170 6.94 4.07 -1.84
N LEU A 171 6.35 3.93 -3.02
CA LEU A 171 7.04 3.83 -4.31
C LEU A 171 6.83 5.13 -5.09
N SER A 172 7.91 5.82 -5.46
CA SER A 172 7.82 7.12 -6.15
C SER A 172 6.81 8.05 -5.47
N GLY A 173 6.85 8.16 -4.13
CA GLY A 173 5.78 8.77 -3.34
C GLY A 173 5.67 10.28 -3.55
N TYR A 174 4.44 10.80 -3.74
CA TYR A 174 4.19 12.23 -3.69
C TYR A 174 4.20 12.69 -2.22
N MET A 175 5.33 13.23 -1.76
CA MET A 175 5.56 13.62 -0.37
C MET A 175 4.97 14.99 0.02
N GLY A 176 4.19 15.59 -0.87
CA GLY A 176 3.63 16.94 -0.73
C GLY A 176 4.50 18.00 -1.38
N LYS A 177 4.03 19.25 -1.42
CA LYS A 177 4.82 20.40 -1.88
C LYS A 177 5.97 20.68 -0.91
N LEU A 178 7.15 21.00 -1.43
CA LEU A 178 8.37 21.11 -0.62
C LEU A 178 8.35 22.27 0.38
N SER A 179 7.54 23.30 0.11
CA SER A 179 7.36 24.42 1.03
C SER A 179 5.90 24.84 1.17
N TYR A 180 5.57 25.48 2.31
CA TYR A 180 4.25 26.07 2.50
C TYR A 180 3.95 27.18 1.48
N LYS A 181 4.96 27.97 1.09
CA LYS A 181 4.82 29.00 0.06
C LYS A 181 4.38 28.38 -1.27
N GLU A 182 5.09 27.38 -1.74
CA GLU A 182 4.77 26.68 -2.99
C GLU A 182 3.37 26.03 -2.93
N PHE A 183 3.02 25.42 -1.80
CA PHE A 183 1.70 24.84 -1.59
C PHE A 183 0.60 25.90 -1.69
N TYR A 184 0.78 27.04 -1.01
CA TYR A 184 -0.21 28.12 -1.00
C TYR A 184 -0.36 28.73 -2.40
N GLU A 185 0.73 29.12 -3.04
CA GLU A 185 0.73 29.74 -4.39
C GLU A 185 0.10 28.83 -5.44
N SER A 186 0.39 27.52 -5.39
CA SER A 186 -0.20 26.54 -6.33
C SER A 186 -1.72 26.33 -6.13
N ASN A 187 -2.28 26.78 -5.01
CA ASN A 187 -3.68 26.58 -4.63
C ASN A 187 -4.38 27.88 -4.19
N GLU A 188 -3.78 29.02 -4.44
CA GLU A 188 -4.20 30.32 -3.89
C GLU A 188 -5.69 30.60 -4.08
N GLU A 189 -6.21 30.43 -5.30
CA GLU A 189 -7.64 30.64 -5.61
C GLU A 189 -8.60 29.81 -4.74
N LYS A 190 -8.19 28.60 -4.36
CA LYS A 190 -9.00 27.73 -3.50
C LYS A 190 -8.80 28.04 -2.02
N LEU A 191 -7.61 28.51 -1.65
CA LEU A 191 -7.18 28.67 -0.27
C LEU A 191 -7.41 30.06 0.31
N LYS A 192 -7.49 31.12 -0.52
CA LYS A 192 -7.66 32.51 -0.08
C LYS A 192 -8.93 32.76 0.79
N LYS A 193 -9.95 31.91 0.67
CA LYS A 193 -11.18 31.97 1.50
C LYS A 193 -11.00 31.52 2.94
N TYR A 194 -9.89 30.82 3.27
CA TYR A 194 -9.63 30.31 4.61
C TYR A 194 -8.65 31.20 5.38
N ARG A 195 -8.72 31.12 6.72
CA ARG A 195 -7.70 31.73 7.57
C ARG A 195 -6.36 31.04 7.34
N ARG A 196 -5.29 31.82 7.31
CA ARG A 196 -3.91 31.32 7.04
C ARG A 196 -3.50 30.18 7.97
N GLU A 197 -3.86 30.28 9.24
CA GLU A 197 -3.60 29.23 10.24
C GLU A 197 -4.23 27.88 9.84
N LYS A 198 -5.49 27.87 9.39
CA LYS A 198 -6.18 26.66 8.93
C LYS A 198 -5.46 26.05 7.73
N VAL A 199 -5.02 26.88 6.80
CA VAL A 199 -4.29 26.44 5.60
C VAL A 199 -2.92 25.89 5.97
N PHE A 200 -2.20 26.54 6.87
CA PHE A 200 -0.90 26.08 7.35
C PHE A 200 -1.00 24.73 8.08
N ASN A 201 -1.98 24.57 8.96
CA ASN A 201 -2.24 23.33 9.67
C ASN A 201 -2.61 22.21 8.69
N TYR A 202 -3.43 22.50 7.68
CA TYR A 202 -3.76 21.54 6.65
C TYR A 202 -2.49 21.10 5.88
N TYR A 203 -1.66 22.04 5.41
CA TYR A 203 -0.39 21.75 4.77
C TYR A 203 0.50 20.86 5.66
N SER A 204 0.74 21.29 6.89
CA SER A 204 1.65 20.59 7.82
C SER A 204 1.22 19.16 8.10
N ASN A 205 -0.08 18.89 8.15
CA ASN A 205 -0.64 17.57 8.36
C ASN A 205 -0.70 16.68 7.11
N HIS A 206 -0.44 17.24 5.91
CA HIS A 206 -0.47 16.52 4.64
C HIS A 206 0.87 16.64 3.87
N ASN A 207 1.91 17.10 4.54
CA ASN A 207 3.27 17.16 4.02
C ASN A 207 4.15 16.18 4.78
N ALA A 208 4.67 15.19 4.07
CA ALA A 208 5.45 14.11 4.68
C ALA A 208 6.67 14.62 5.43
N LEU A 209 7.42 15.58 4.86
CA LEU A 209 8.60 16.16 5.49
C LEU A 209 8.25 16.91 6.78
N SER A 210 7.18 17.72 6.76
CA SER A 210 6.68 18.41 7.95
C SER A 210 6.29 17.44 9.05
N ILE A 211 5.57 16.35 8.71
CA ILE A 211 5.17 15.35 9.71
C ILE A 211 6.40 14.64 10.26
N VAL A 212 7.34 14.21 9.42
CA VAL A 212 8.58 13.57 9.88
C VAL A 212 9.36 14.48 10.81
N GLN A 213 9.39 15.79 10.57
CA GLN A 213 10.12 16.75 11.44
C GLN A 213 9.46 16.94 12.80
N ASN A 214 8.13 16.83 12.89
CA ASN A 214 7.37 17.15 14.10
C ASN A 214 6.86 15.92 14.89
N GLN A 215 6.85 14.72 14.28
CA GLN A 215 6.42 13.48 14.94
C GLN A 215 7.42 13.04 16.02
N THR A 216 6.99 12.28 17.01
CA THR A 216 7.87 11.70 18.02
C THR A 216 8.77 10.61 17.44
N ASP A 217 9.97 10.45 17.99
CA ASP A 217 10.88 9.37 17.58
C ASP A 217 10.32 7.98 17.87
N GLU A 218 9.55 7.82 18.94
CA GLU A 218 8.87 6.58 19.27
C GLU A 218 7.91 6.16 18.15
N ASN A 219 7.05 7.06 17.73
CA ASN A 219 6.11 6.81 16.63
C ASN A 219 6.83 6.51 15.32
N LEU A 220 7.85 7.30 14.97
CA LEU A 220 8.62 7.07 13.74
C LEU A 220 9.35 5.72 13.76
N LYS A 221 9.88 5.29 14.91
CA LYS A 221 10.58 3.99 15.07
C LYS A 221 9.62 2.80 15.23
N SER A 222 8.34 3.05 15.48
CA SER A 222 7.33 1.99 15.64
C SER A 222 6.85 1.39 14.33
N VAL A 223 7.17 2.01 13.19
CA VAL A 223 6.87 1.55 11.84
C VAL A 223 8.17 1.26 11.10
N ARG A 224 8.19 0.21 10.29
CA ARG A 224 9.30 -0.07 9.35
C ARG A 224 9.04 0.66 8.04
N TRP A 225 10.03 1.38 7.55
CA TRP A 225 9.93 2.21 6.36
C TRP A 225 10.80 1.67 5.24
N TYR A 226 10.19 1.50 4.05
CA TYR A 226 10.87 1.16 2.81
C TYR A 226 10.49 2.21 1.75
N ILE A 227 11.40 3.09 1.40
CA ILE A 227 11.19 4.19 0.46
C ILE A 227 11.93 3.84 -0.83
N ASP A 228 11.24 3.84 -1.96
CA ASP A 228 11.83 3.45 -3.25
C ASP A 228 11.41 4.45 -4.34
N CYS A 229 12.38 5.03 -5.05
CA CYS A 229 12.15 6.02 -6.08
C CYS A 229 13.19 5.89 -7.20
N GLY A 230 12.75 5.92 -8.46
CA GLY A 230 13.65 5.86 -9.60
C GLY A 230 14.57 7.10 -9.67
N ASP A 231 15.78 6.93 -10.21
CA ASP A 231 16.75 8.01 -10.38
C ASP A 231 16.30 9.06 -11.43
N ASN A 232 15.46 8.64 -12.39
CA ASN A 232 14.85 9.51 -13.41
C ASN A 232 13.38 9.87 -13.06
N ASP A 233 12.94 9.68 -11.81
CA ASP A 233 11.60 10.01 -11.36
C ASP A 233 11.51 11.50 -10.96
N PHE A 234 10.51 12.22 -11.46
CA PHE A 234 10.34 13.65 -11.14
C PHE A 234 9.96 13.92 -9.67
N LEU A 235 9.60 12.89 -8.89
CA LEU A 235 9.34 13.01 -7.45
C LEU A 235 10.58 12.69 -6.59
N TYR A 236 11.75 12.53 -7.20
CA TYR A 236 13.00 12.17 -6.51
C TYR A 236 13.33 13.08 -5.33
N GLU A 237 13.10 14.39 -5.46
CA GLU A 237 13.49 15.37 -4.45
C GLU A 237 12.74 15.15 -3.13
N GLY A 238 11.41 15.03 -3.17
CA GLY A 238 10.60 14.78 -1.96
C GLY A 238 10.97 13.48 -1.26
N ASN A 239 11.21 12.41 -2.01
CA ASN A 239 11.63 11.11 -1.48
C ASN A 239 13.02 11.19 -0.83
N SER A 240 13.97 11.91 -1.47
CA SER A 240 15.31 12.13 -0.94
C SER A 240 15.29 12.97 0.34
N LEU A 241 14.49 14.04 0.40
CA LEU A 241 14.38 14.90 1.58
C LEU A 241 13.81 14.17 2.78
N VAL A 242 12.80 13.32 2.57
CA VAL A 242 12.24 12.47 3.63
C VAL A 242 13.28 11.46 4.13
N HIS A 243 14.02 10.81 3.22
CA HIS A 243 15.16 9.95 3.60
C HIS A 243 16.16 10.70 4.48
N ILE A 244 16.60 11.89 4.05
CA ILE A 244 17.55 12.70 4.81
C ILE A 244 17.00 13.07 6.20
N ALA A 245 15.70 13.43 6.29
CA ALA A 245 15.06 13.78 7.54
C ALA A 245 15.01 12.60 8.53
N LEU A 246 14.58 11.42 8.05
CA LEU A 246 14.58 10.19 8.86
C LEU A 246 15.99 9.80 9.30
N LYS A 247 16.99 9.92 8.41
CA LYS A 247 18.38 9.63 8.72
C LYS A 247 18.93 10.55 9.81
N LYS A 248 18.68 11.86 9.72
CA LYS A 248 19.08 12.85 10.72
C LYS A 248 18.45 12.58 12.10
N ARG A 249 17.26 12.01 12.13
CA ARG A 249 16.55 11.64 13.37
C ARG A 249 16.91 10.25 13.89
N GLY A 250 17.84 9.53 13.24
CA GLY A 250 18.23 8.17 13.65
C GLY A 250 17.08 7.16 13.56
N VAL A 251 16.13 7.36 12.64
CA VAL A 251 15.03 6.43 12.38
C VAL A 251 15.51 5.37 11.40
N PRO A 252 15.50 4.07 11.77
CA PRO A 252 15.85 2.98 10.86
C PRO A 252 14.87 2.93 9.66
N HIS A 253 15.40 2.91 8.46
CA HIS A 253 14.62 2.78 7.22
C HIS A 253 15.48 2.28 6.08
N GLU A 254 14.83 1.72 5.07
CA GLU A 254 15.45 1.40 3.80
C GLU A 254 15.14 2.49 2.79
N TYR A 255 16.14 2.90 2.02
CA TYR A 255 16.00 3.84 0.91
C TYR A 255 16.66 3.24 -0.33
N ARG A 256 15.87 3.08 -1.37
CA ARG A 256 16.30 2.53 -2.65
C ARG A 256 16.19 3.57 -3.74
N VAL A 257 17.28 3.76 -4.47
CA VAL A 257 17.30 4.51 -5.71
C VAL A 257 17.83 3.55 -6.78
N ARG A 258 17.02 3.29 -7.80
CA ARG A 258 17.34 2.36 -8.88
C ARG A 258 17.10 3.04 -10.22
N ASP A 259 17.76 2.54 -11.27
CA ASP A 259 17.48 2.99 -12.64
C ASP A 259 15.99 2.88 -12.97
N GLY A 260 15.38 3.99 -13.39
CA GLY A 260 14.01 4.05 -13.81
C GLY A 260 13.30 5.37 -13.53
N ALA A 261 12.10 5.47 -14.09
CA ALA A 261 11.29 6.68 -14.09
C ALA A 261 9.90 6.43 -13.49
N HIS A 262 9.05 7.46 -13.47
CA HIS A 262 7.69 7.43 -12.92
C HIS A 262 6.73 6.64 -13.81
N ASN A 263 6.85 5.31 -13.82
CA ASN A 263 6.05 4.43 -14.68
C ASN A 263 5.85 3.03 -14.12
N TRP A 264 4.91 2.28 -14.72
CA TRP A 264 4.56 0.94 -14.31
C TRP A 264 5.71 -0.08 -14.42
N THR A 265 6.66 0.10 -15.35
CA THR A 265 7.83 -0.78 -15.45
C THR A 265 8.66 -0.72 -14.17
N TYR A 266 8.90 0.48 -13.66
CA TYR A 266 9.59 0.67 -12.40
C TYR A 266 8.81 0.04 -11.22
N TRP A 267 7.52 0.34 -11.09
CA TRP A 267 6.71 -0.11 -9.95
C TRP A 267 6.50 -1.64 -9.95
N ARG A 268 6.38 -2.28 -11.11
CA ARG A 268 6.39 -3.75 -11.20
C ARG A 268 7.69 -4.35 -10.70
N SER A 269 8.83 -3.74 -11.01
CA SER A 269 10.14 -4.22 -10.53
C SER A 269 10.35 -3.97 -9.03
N ALA A 270 9.64 -3.00 -8.43
CA ALA A 270 9.69 -2.68 -7.01
C ALA A 270 8.77 -3.56 -6.14
N LEU A 271 7.65 -4.01 -6.69
CA LEU A 271 6.64 -4.75 -5.91
C LEU A 271 7.17 -6.05 -5.25
N PRO A 272 8.02 -6.88 -5.89
CA PRO A 272 8.63 -8.03 -5.23
C PRO A 272 9.39 -7.68 -3.95
N GLU A 273 10.17 -6.59 -3.98
CA GLU A 273 10.92 -6.09 -2.83
C GLU A 273 9.99 -5.62 -1.70
N VAL A 274 8.89 -4.94 -2.05
CA VAL A 274 7.84 -4.56 -1.09
C VAL A 274 7.25 -5.79 -0.42
N LEU A 275 6.87 -6.82 -1.19
CA LEU A 275 6.28 -8.05 -0.65
C LEU A 275 7.26 -8.79 0.27
N SER A 276 8.54 -8.84 -0.09
CA SER A 276 9.60 -9.39 0.75
C SER A 276 9.75 -8.59 2.05
N PHE A 277 9.91 -7.27 1.95
CA PHE A 277 10.10 -6.39 3.11
C PHE A 277 8.97 -6.48 4.14
N VAL A 278 7.72 -6.47 3.70
CA VAL A 278 6.59 -6.59 4.64
C VAL A 278 6.49 -7.99 5.25
N SER A 279 6.87 -9.02 4.50
CA SER A 279 6.87 -10.41 4.96
C SER A 279 7.82 -10.66 6.13
N ASP A 280 8.98 -10.03 6.13
CA ASP A 280 9.95 -10.08 7.23
C ASP A 280 9.29 -9.70 8.56
N ARG A 281 8.48 -8.65 8.55
CA ARG A 281 7.79 -8.20 9.77
C ARG A 281 6.68 -9.15 10.19
N PHE A 282 5.97 -9.72 9.23
CA PHE A 282 4.89 -10.67 9.51
C PHE A 282 5.40 -11.95 10.20
N HIS A 283 6.65 -12.34 9.93
CA HIS A 283 7.29 -13.53 10.50
C HIS A 283 8.09 -13.27 11.79
N GLN A 284 8.54 -12.05 12.05
CA GLN A 284 9.31 -11.75 13.27
C GLN A 284 8.48 -12.06 14.53
N LYS A 285 9.04 -12.84 15.43
CA LYS A 285 8.49 -13.17 16.75
C LYS A 285 8.67 -12.02 17.74
#